data_354053ae2f3e01a4a27726221e312802
#
_entry.id   354053ae2f3e01a4a27726221e312802
#
_cell.length_a   1.000
_cell.length_b   1.000
_cell.length_c   1.000
_cell.angle_alpha   90.00
_cell.angle_beta   90.00
_cell.angle_gamma   90.00
#
_symmetry.space_group_name_H-M   'P 1'
#
loop_
_entity.id
_entity.type
_entity.pdbx_description
1 polymer ?
#
loop_
_entity_poly.entity_id
_entity_poly.type
_entity_poly.pdbx_seq_one_letter_code
_entity_poly.pdbx_strand_id
1 'polypeptide(L)'
;QTAVGSDSEGNVHVVWARNNLHLYYSMISPRGETLIDTTQITNPGLHKIWHPDMVVDDNDKVHVVWADKSAQHKIVYTVLNPWAAAMDGSASDDGTLSAINDHVVSSRAQNRDWPAIDIDSQGGVHIVWEDSYDELGRFFNQPQIYYTMLSPDISTGSVITNFDDTLLTPIIGHKGHPDVVVDANDYVQIAWDDTRGGKVELNFIVDTSGSMYSEWADICTVVYGGNFASGGYFQGIKPMLETANMTVYETIYGLGNTLP
;
A
#
# COMPACT_ATOMS: atom_id res chain seq x y z
N GLN A 1 14.03 10.23 -1.47
CA GLN A 1 13.01 9.19 -1.62
C GLN A 1 11.85 9.80 -2.39
N THR A 2 11.36 9.07 -3.39
CA THR A 2 10.42 9.57 -4.38
C THR A 2 9.47 8.45 -4.78
N ALA A 3 8.18 8.76 -4.95
CA ALA A 3 7.18 7.90 -5.58
C ALA A 3 6.65 8.58 -6.86
N VAL A 4 6.21 7.78 -7.83
CA VAL A 4 5.72 8.25 -9.12
C VAL A 4 4.56 7.39 -9.59
N GLY A 5 3.56 8.02 -10.19
CA GLY A 5 2.42 7.37 -10.83
C GLY A 5 1.94 8.14 -12.04
N SER A 6 0.99 7.59 -12.78
CA SER A 6 0.36 8.28 -13.91
C SER A 6 -1.16 8.22 -13.80
N ASP A 7 -1.83 9.27 -14.27
CA ASP A 7 -3.29 9.35 -14.35
C ASP A 7 -3.83 8.80 -15.68
N SER A 8 -5.14 8.84 -15.84
CA SER A 8 -5.85 8.35 -17.04
C SER A 8 -5.51 9.13 -18.31
N GLU A 9 -5.05 10.38 -18.19
CA GLU A 9 -4.62 11.24 -19.31
C GLU A 9 -3.12 11.09 -19.64
N GLY A 10 -2.39 10.27 -18.86
CA GLY A 10 -0.96 10.04 -19.00
C GLY A 10 -0.10 11.14 -18.39
N ASN A 11 -0.66 11.99 -17.53
CA ASN A 11 0.16 12.92 -16.76
C ASN A 11 0.93 12.15 -15.69
N VAL A 12 2.12 12.64 -15.38
CA VAL A 12 3.01 12.03 -14.41
C VAL A 12 2.92 12.80 -13.10
N HIS A 13 2.55 12.10 -12.05
CA HIS A 13 2.51 12.58 -10.67
C HIS A 13 3.80 12.17 -9.95
N VAL A 14 4.42 13.11 -9.27
CA VAL A 14 5.66 12.87 -8.52
C VAL A 14 5.50 13.38 -7.10
N VAL A 15 5.78 12.51 -6.12
CA VAL A 15 5.84 12.85 -4.70
C VAL A 15 7.26 12.59 -4.20
N TRP A 16 7.83 13.50 -3.44
CA TRP A 16 9.16 13.30 -2.86
C TRP A 16 9.34 13.97 -1.50
N ALA A 17 10.16 13.36 -0.67
CA ALA A 17 10.59 13.95 0.59
C ALA A 17 11.80 14.87 0.38
N ARG A 18 11.69 16.11 0.82
CA ARG A 18 12.81 17.07 0.82
C ARG A 18 13.40 17.19 2.21
N ASN A 19 14.68 16.91 2.32
CA ASN A 19 15.46 16.93 3.58
C ASN A 19 14.82 16.05 4.70
N ASN A 20 13.97 15.08 4.33
CA ASN A 20 13.19 14.26 5.25
C ASN A 20 12.29 15.08 6.21
N LEU A 21 11.85 16.26 5.83
CA LEU A 21 11.01 17.13 6.65
C LEU A 21 9.62 17.34 6.09
N HIS A 22 9.49 17.44 4.77
CA HIS A 22 8.21 17.70 4.10
C HIS A 22 8.11 16.88 2.83
N LEU A 23 6.88 16.49 2.47
CA LEU A 23 6.53 15.98 1.15
C LEU A 23 6.19 17.13 0.22
N TYR A 24 6.68 17.00 -0.98
CA TYR A 24 6.34 17.85 -2.11
C TYR A 24 5.70 17.02 -3.21
N TYR A 25 4.89 17.68 -4.00
CA TYR A 25 4.19 17.11 -5.13
C TYR A 25 4.38 17.99 -6.35
N SER A 26 4.39 17.38 -7.53
CA SER A 26 4.32 18.06 -8.84
C SER A 26 3.61 17.17 -9.84
N MET A 27 2.97 17.80 -10.86
CA MET A 27 2.29 17.11 -11.94
C MET A 27 2.82 17.63 -13.28
N ILE A 28 3.14 16.70 -14.17
CA ILE A 28 3.78 16.97 -15.47
C ILE A 28 2.94 16.32 -16.57
N SER A 29 2.62 17.07 -17.63
CA SER A 29 1.88 16.54 -18.78
C SER A 29 2.70 15.54 -19.60
N PRO A 30 2.08 14.70 -20.45
CA PRO A 30 2.79 13.80 -21.35
C PRO A 30 3.75 14.52 -22.33
N ARG A 31 3.59 15.83 -22.49
CA ARG A 31 4.46 16.68 -23.31
C ARG A 31 5.63 17.29 -22.54
N GLY A 32 5.72 17.04 -21.24
CA GLY A 32 6.76 17.59 -20.36
C GLY A 32 6.45 18.98 -19.83
N GLU A 33 5.21 19.45 -19.95
CA GLU A 33 4.78 20.75 -19.39
C GLU A 33 4.43 20.57 -17.91
N THR A 34 4.87 21.44 -17.04
CA THR A 34 4.48 21.46 -15.64
C THR A 34 3.03 21.94 -15.50
N LEU A 35 2.14 21.08 -15.06
CA LEU A 35 0.74 21.38 -14.79
C LEU A 35 0.51 21.88 -13.37
N ILE A 36 1.19 21.26 -12.40
CA ILE A 36 1.25 21.71 -11.00
C ILE A 36 2.72 21.81 -10.63
N ASP A 37 3.13 23.00 -10.24
CA ASP A 37 4.52 23.27 -9.80
C ASP A 37 4.77 22.61 -8.43
N THR A 38 6.03 22.61 -8.01
CA THR A 38 6.47 22.07 -6.73
C THR A 38 5.65 22.66 -5.58
N THR A 39 4.76 21.86 -5.03
CA THR A 39 3.84 22.24 -3.96
C THR A 39 4.07 21.37 -2.74
N GLN A 40 4.19 21.95 -1.54
CA GLN A 40 4.25 21.21 -0.29
C GLN A 40 2.88 20.65 0.04
N ILE A 41 2.82 19.33 0.36
CA ILE A 41 1.56 18.64 0.63
C ILE A 41 1.40 18.17 2.09
N THR A 42 2.42 18.33 2.91
CA THR A 42 2.34 18.08 4.35
C THR A 42 2.09 19.36 5.12
N ASN A 43 1.33 19.28 6.22
CA ASN A 43 1.12 20.41 7.12
C ASN A 43 2.45 20.99 7.65
N PRO A 44 2.52 22.29 7.92
CA PRO A 44 3.67 22.88 8.59
C PRO A 44 3.87 22.26 9.98
N GLY A 45 4.98 21.59 10.20
CA GLY A 45 5.29 20.95 11.48
C GLY A 45 6.67 20.29 11.45
N LEU A 46 7.07 19.74 12.59
CA LEU A 46 8.30 18.95 12.67
C LEU A 46 7.97 17.50 12.31
N HIS A 47 8.06 17.18 11.01
CA HIS A 47 7.94 15.82 10.50
C HIS A 47 9.33 15.20 10.29
N LYS A 48 9.40 13.89 10.27
CA LYS A 48 10.55 13.11 9.79
C LYS A 48 10.04 12.10 8.79
N ILE A 49 9.96 12.53 7.54
CA ILE A 49 9.30 11.80 6.46
C ILE A 49 10.27 10.81 5.83
N TRP A 50 9.83 9.56 5.76
CA TRP A 50 10.59 8.46 5.18
C TRP A 50 9.68 7.61 4.30
N HIS A 51 10.26 7.06 3.23
CA HIS A 51 9.68 6.06 2.36
C HIS A 51 8.24 6.41 1.90
N PRO A 52 8.03 7.57 1.23
CA PRO A 52 6.75 7.83 0.63
C PRO A 52 6.48 6.85 -0.51
N ASP A 53 5.24 6.42 -0.61
CA ASP A 53 4.70 5.64 -1.73
C ASP A 53 3.36 6.22 -2.18
N MET A 54 2.93 5.93 -3.43
CA MET A 54 1.71 6.50 -3.99
C MET A 54 1.08 5.61 -5.05
N VAL A 55 -0.23 5.72 -5.17
CA VAL A 55 -1.04 5.18 -6.27
C VAL A 55 -2.00 6.27 -6.78
N VAL A 56 -2.36 6.20 -8.07
CA VAL A 56 -3.39 7.05 -8.68
C VAL A 56 -4.62 6.20 -8.93
N ASP A 57 -5.78 6.64 -8.44
CA ASP A 57 -7.04 5.92 -8.60
C ASP A 57 -7.70 6.19 -9.97
N ASP A 58 -8.77 5.44 -10.30
CA ASP A 58 -9.53 5.57 -11.55
C ASP A 58 -10.24 6.93 -11.71
N ASN A 59 -10.27 7.75 -10.67
CA ASN A 59 -10.78 9.12 -10.67
C ASN A 59 -9.68 10.17 -10.68
N ASP A 60 -8.45 9.76 -11.02
CA ASP A 60 -7.26 10.59 -11.07
C ASP A 60 -6.93 11.29 -9.73
N LYS A 61 -7.30 10.66 -8.59
CA LYS A 61 -6.86 11.09 -7.28
C LYS A 61 -5.55 10.41 -6.92
N VAL A 62 -4.69 11.16 -6.27
CA VAL A 62 -3.38 10.66 -5.85
C VAL A 62 -3.42 10.32 -4.38
N HIS A 63 -3.30 9.04 -4.07
CA HIS A 63 -3.23 8.51 -2.73
C HIS A 63 -1.78 8.35 -2.33
N VAL A 64 -1.38 8.95 -1.21
CA VAL A 64 0.01 8.98 -0.75
C VAL A 64 0.10 8.43 0.66
N VAL A 65 1.05 7.55 0.90
CA VAL A 65 1.39 7.03 2.22
C VAL A 65 2.86 7.30 2.53
N TRP A 66 3.19 7.54 3.79
CA TRP A 66 4.59 7.68 4.24
C TRP A 66 4.76 7.31 5.71
N ALA A 67 6.00 7.03 6.11
CA ALA A 67 6.37 6.90 7.50
C ALA A 67 6.78 8.27 8.07
N ASP A 68 6.07 8.74 9.11
CA ASP A 68 6.47 9.90 9.91
C ASP A 68 7.23 9.41 11.14
N LYS A 69 8.55 9.54 11.12
CA LYS A 69 9.45 9.16 12.22
C LYS A 69 9.67 10.27 13.25
N SER A 70 8.76 11.22 13.35
CA SER A 70 8.71 12.16 14.48
C SER A 70 8.36 11.40 15.78
N ALA A 71 8.05 12.11 16.87
CA ALA A 71 7.96 11.52 18.22
C ALA A 71 7.08 10.27 18.40
N GLN A 72 6.20 9.92 17.44
CA GLN A 72 5.27 8.79 17.54
C GLN A 72 5.42 7.72 16.45
N HIS A 73 6.35 7.88 15.48
CA HIS A 73 6.58 6.91 14.40
C HIS A 73 5.26 6.37 13.79
N LYS A 74 4.61 7.15 12.96
CA LYS A 74 3.29 6.83 12.41
C LYS A 74 3.39 6.44 10.94
N ILE A 75 2.43 5.67 10.46
CA ILE A 75 2.08 5.65 9.04
C ILE A 75 1.00 6.69 8.82
N VAL A 76 1.20 7.55 7.84
CA VAL A 76 0.31 8.67 7.53
C VAL A 76 -0.14 8.55 6.07
N TYR A 77 -1.38 8.92 5.82
CA TYR A 77 -2.05 8.83 4.54
C TYR A 77 -2.68 10.16 4.17
N THR A 78 -2.59 10.53 2.90
CA THR A 78 -3.16 11.74 2.32
C THR A 78 -3.75 11.44 0.95
N VAL A 79 -4.83 12.11 0.59
CA VAL A 79 -5.39 12.09 -0.77
C VAL A 79 -5.29 13.48 -1.38
N LEU A 80 -4.73 13.56 -2.59
CA LEU A 80 -4.66 14.78 -3.38
C LEU A 80 -5.72 14.75 -4.48
N ASN A 81 -6.27 15.93 -4.79
CA ASN A 81 -7.16 16.18 -5.92
C ASN A 81 -6.51 17.15 -6.91
N PRO A 82 -5.59 16.69 -7.76
CA PRO A 82 -4.80 17.56 -8.64
C PRO A 82 -5.65 18.42 -9.59
N TRP A 83 -6.73 17.84 -10.10
CA TRP A 83 -7.60 18.52 -11.07
C TRP A 83 -8.41 19.66 -10.46
N ALA A 84 -8.81 19.57 -9.19
CA ALA A 84 -9.45 20.67 -8.49
C ALA A 84 -8.49 21.87 -8.37
N ALA A 85 -7.24 21.61 -8.01
CA ALA A 85 -6.20 22.63 -7.87
C ALA A 85 -5.78 23.24 -9.22
N ALA A 86 -5.72 22.43 -10.29
CA ALA A 86 -5.34 22.92 -11.63
C ALA A 86 -6.40 23.82 -12.27
N MET A 87 -7.70 23.59 -11.97
CA MET A 87 -8.80 24.36 -12.57
C MET A 87 -8.98 25.75 -11.96
N ASP A 88 -8.69 25.95 -10.70
CA ASP A 88 -8.87 27.25 -10.02
C ASP A 88 -7.59 28.12 -10.02
N GLY A 89 -6.49 27.60 -10.53
CA GLY A 89 -5.19 28.29 -10.56
C GLY A 89 -4.57 28.48 -9.17
N SER A 90 -5.17 27.85 -8.16
CA SER A 90 -4.75 27.96 -6.76
C SER A 90 -3.84 26.80 -6.35
N ALA A 91 -2.89 26.42 -7.20
CA ALA A 91 -1.80 25.53 -6.76
C ALA A 91 -0.95 26.24 -5.68
N SER A 92 -1.64 26.77 -4.67
CA SER A 92 -1.09 27.52 -3.58
C SER A 92 -1.16 26.71 -2.30
N ASP A 93 -0.30 27.00 -1.42
CA ASP A 93 -0.05 26.51 -0.05
C ASP A 93 -1.30 26.48 0.89
N ASP A 94 -2.52 26.65 0.35
CA ASP A 94 -3.76 26.87 1.11
C ASP A 94 -4.59 25.61 1.39
N GLY A 95 -4.10 24.44 1.00
CA GLY A 95 -4.75 23.15 1.29
C GLY A 95 -5.80 22.70 0.29
N THR A 96 -6.03 23.42 -0.82
CA THR A 96 -7.02 23.01 -1.85
C THR A 96 -6.59 21.77 -2.64
N LEU A 97 -5.30 21.46 -2.67
CA LEU A 97 -4.78 20.26 -3.31
C LEU A 97 -5.14 18.98 -2.52
N SER A 98 -5.14 19.03 -1.19
CA SER A 98 -5.41 17.86 -0.35
C SER A 98 -6.91 17.68 -0.09
N ALA A 99 -7.48 16.58 -0.53
CA ALA A 99 -8.86 16.18 -0.23
C ALA A 99 -8.98 15.49 1.14
N ILE A 100 -7.95 14.72 1.53
CA ILE A 100 -7.78 14.16 2.87
C ILE A 100 -6.35 14.47 3.30
N ASN A 101 -6.20 15.03 4.51
CA ASN A 101 -4.92 15.57 4.95
C ASN A 101 -4.42 14.85 6.21
N ASP A 102 -3.18 14.36 6.17
CA ASP A 102 -2.42 13.79 7.29
C ASP A 102 -3.23 12.80 8.16
N HIS A 103 -4.03 11.92 7.54
CA HIS A 103 -4.74 10.87 8.25
C HIS A 103 -3.76 9.86 8.85
N VAL A 104 -3.85 9.64 10.17
CA VAL A 104 -3.03 8.64 10.86
C VAL A 104 -3.62 7.25 10.61
N VAL A 105 -2.91 6.43 9.86
CA VAL A 105 -3.33 5.08 9.48
C VAL A 105 -3.33 4.15 10.68
N SER A 106 -2.33 4.26 11.54
CA SER A 106 -2.19 3.40 12.71
C SER A 106 -2.08 4.23 13.99
N SER A 107 -2.86 3.86 15.00
CA SER A 107 -2.96 4.58 16.28
C SER A 107 -1.87 4.21 17.29
N ARG A 108 -1.10 3.15 17.04
CA ARG A 108 -0.06 2.68 17.96
C ARG A 108 1.23 3.48 17.78
N ALA A 109 1.83 3.94 18.86
CA ALA A 109 3.13 4.64 18.86
C ALA A 109 4.27 3.62 18.75
N GLN A 110 4.75 3.31 17.53
CA GLN A 110 5.69 2.22 17.25
C GLN A 110 6.75 2.64 16.21
N ASN A 111 7.74 1.80 15.95
CA ASN A 111 8.81 2.09 14.99
C ASN A 111 8.45 1.59 13.58
N ARG A 112 7.48 2.23 12.97
CA ARG A 112 6.95 1.91 11.65
C ARG A 112 7.78 2.48 10.54
N ASP A 113 7.92 1.70 9.46
CA ASP A 113 8.71 2.09 8.29
C ASP A 113 8.23 1.36 7.03
N TRP A 114 8.76 1.75 5.88
CA TRP A 114 8.57 1.13 4.58
C TRP A 114 7.10 0.86 4.25
N PRO A 115 6.22 1.87 4.30
CA PRO A 115 4.85 1.66 3.84
C PRO A 115 4.81 1.50 2.33
N ALA A 116 3.88 0.64 1.86
CA ALA A 116 3.50 0.54 0.47
C ALA A 116 1.96 0.59 0.37
N ILE A 117 1.44 1.05 -0.77
CA ILE A 117 0.02 1.32 -0.98
C ILE A 117 -0.43 0.85 -2.36
N ASP A 118 -1.62 0.26 -2.41
CA ASP A 118 -2.38 0.07 -3.65
C ASP A 118 -3.88 0.19 -3.39
N ILE A 119 -4.70 0.19 -4.46
CA ILE A 119 -6.13 0.47 -4.39
C ILE A 119 -6.92 -0.56 -5.20
N ASP A 120 -8.04 -1.02 -4.66
CA ASP A 120 -8.95 -1.94 -5.34
C ASP A 120 -9.97 -1.18 -6.24
N SER A 121 -10.70 -1.92 -7.07
CA SER A 121 -11.70 -1.36 -8.00
C SER A 121 -12.89 -0.69 -7.30
N GLN A 122 -13.07 -0.91 -6.00
CA GLN A 122 -14.12 -0.30 -5.18
C GLN A 122 -13.64 0.97 -4.46
N GLY A 123 -12.37 1.34 -4.64
CA GLY A 123 -11.73 2.46 -3.95
C GLY A 123 -11.26 2.12 -2.54
N GLY A 124 -11.20 0.84 -2.18
CA GLY A 124 -10.56 0.37 -0.96
C GLY A 124 -9.05 0.54 -1.05
N VAL A 125 -8.44 1.15 -0.06
CA VAL A 125 -7.01 1.45 -0.01
C VAL A 125 -6.30 0.44 0.87
N HIS A 126 -5.38 -0.30 0.29
CA HIS A 126 -4.60 -1.34 0.94
C HIS A 126 -3.22 -0.81 1.29
N ILE A 127 -2.84 -0.85 2.56
CA ILE A 127 -1.55 -0.34 3.05
C ILE A 127 -0.86 -1.43 3.84
N VAL A 128 0.41 -1.67 3.54
CA VAL A 128 1.30 -2.55 4.30
C VAL A 128 2.49 -1.77 4.81
N TRP A 129 3.06 -2.19 5.93
CA TRP A 129 4.28 -1.59 6.49
C TRP A 129 5.02 -2.58 7.39
N GLU A 130 6.28 -2.30 7.68
CA GLU A 130 7.03 -3.00 8.72
C GLU A 130 6.90 -2.29 10.07
N ASP A 131 6.80 -3.06 11.15
CA ASP A 131 6.83 -2.55 12.52
C ASP A 131 7.68 -3.46 13.42
N SER A 132 8.54 -2.84 14.23
CA SER A 132 9.45 -3.54 15.15
C SER A 132 8.84 -3.82 16.52
N TYR A 133 7.53 -3.64 16.69
CA TYR A 133 6.86 -3.86 17.96
C TYR A 133 5.68 -4.83 17.82
N ASP A 134 5.35 -5.53 18.88
CA ASP A 134 4.15 -6.40 18.92
C ASP A 134 2.89 -5.65 19.34
N GLU A 135 1.77 -6.36 19.32
CA GLU A 135 0.47 -5.82 19.74
C GLU A 135 0.43 -5.33 21.20
N LEU A 136 1.39 -5.75 22.03
CA LEU A 136 1.53 -5.34 23.42
C LEU A 136 2.53 -4.16 23.59
N GLY A 137 3.05 -3.61 22.48
CA GLY A 137 4.03 -2.53 22.51
C GLY A 137 5.42 -2.95 22.97
N ARG A 138 5.76 -4.24 22.87
CA ARG A 138 7.10 -4.75 23.21
C ARG A 138 7.98 -4.70 21.97
N PHE A 139 9.18 -4.13 22.12
CA PHE A 139 10.15 -4.04 21.03
C PHE A 139 10.64 -5.43 20.61
N PHE A 140 10.44 -5.77 19.35
CA PHE A 140 11.08 -6.89 18.70
C PHE A 140 12.22 -6.40 17.84
N ASN A 141 13.41 -6.92 18.06
CA ASN A 141 14.54 -6.67 17.16
C ASN A 141 14.37 -7.41 15.81
N GLN A 142 13.15 -7.70 15.43
CA GLN A 142 12.76 -8.43 14.24
C GLN A 142 11.44 -7.84 13.73
N PRO A 143 11.49 -6.86 12.83
CA PRO A 143 10.29 -6.27 12.24
C PRO A 143 9.35 -7.31 11.66
N GLN A 144 8.08 -7.04 11.73
CA GLN A 144 6.98 -7.83 11.18
C GLN A 144 6.18 -7.00 10.21
N ILE A 145 5.43 -7.64 9.33
CA ILE A 145 4.58 -6.96 8.35
C ILE A 145 3.17 -6.82 8.90
N TYR A 146 2.65 -5.62 8.81
CA TYR A 146 1.29 -5.24 9.17
C TYR A 146 0.54 -4.77 7.94
N TYR A 147 -0.77 -4.85 8.02
CA TYR A 147 -1.70 -4.49 6.98
C TYR A 147 -2.89 -3.73 7.54
N THR A 148 -3.38 -2.77 6.77
CA THR A 148 -4.68 -2.13 6.99
C THR A 148 -5.41 -1.94 5.67
N MET A 149 -6.74 -1.85 5.76
CA MET A 149 -7.59 -1.44 4.64
C MET A 149 -8.42 -0.24 5.06
N LEU A 150 -8.39 0.80 4.23
CA LEU A 150 -9.14 2.04 4.44
C LEU A 150 -10.22 2.19 3.36
N SER A 151 -11.32 2.84 3.72
CA SER A 151 -12.32 3.35 2.78
C SER A 151 -12.40 4.87 2.92
N PRO A 152 -11.68 5.63 2.10
CA PRO A 152 -11.71 7.07 2.12
C PRO A 152 -12.99 7.60 1.46
N ASP A 153 -13.64 8.58 2.09
CA ASP A 153 -14.69 9.39 1.47
C ASP A 153 -14.12 10.78 1.15
N ILE A 154 -13.71 10.97 -0.09
CA ILE A 154 -13.10 12.20 -0.57
C ILE A 154 -14.06 13.38 -0.48
N SER A 155 -15.37 13.14 -0.60
CA SER A 155 -16.39 14.19 -0.57
C SER A 155 -16.58 14.81 0.82
N THR A 156 -16.37 14.02 1.86
CA THR A 156 -16.49 14.45 3.26
C THR A 156 -15.14 14.63 3.95
N GLY A 157 -14.06 14.16 3.33
CA GLY A 157 -12.73 14.12 3.94
C GLY A 157 -12.59 13.08 5.05
N SER A 158 -13.55 12.13 5.17
CA SER A 158 -13.53 11.09 6.20
C SER A 158 -12.83 9.83 5.70
N VAL A 159 -12.30 9.05 6.66
CA VAL A 159 -11.66 7.75 6.36
C VAL A 159 -12.23 6.72 7.34
N ILE A 160 -12.72 5.62 6.82
CA ILE A 160 -13.13 4.45 7.61
C ILE A 160 -12.01 3.43 7.55
N THR A 161 -11.57 2.95 8.71
CA THR A 161 -10.62 1.83 8.80
C THR A 161 -11.42 0.53 8.86
N ASN A 162 -11.32 -0.30 7.84
CA ASN A 162 -12.03 -1.57 7.76
C ASN A 162 -11.27 -2.70 8.46
N PHE A 163 -9.94 -2.68 8.32
CA PHE A 163 -9.02 -3.58 9.02
C PHE A 163 -7.94 -2.73 9.68
N ASP A 164 -7.81 -2.81 10.99
CA ASP A 164 -6.85 -2.01 11.74
C ASP A 164 -5.65 -2.86 12.17
N ASP A 165 -4.44 -2.38 11.89
CA ASP A 165 -3.16 -2.91 12.36
C ASP A 165 -3.09 -4.47 12.39
N THR A 166 -3.51 -5.14 11.31
CA THR A 166 -3.51 -6.59 11.21
C THR A 166 -2.10 -7.13 11.01
N LEU A 167 -1.61 -7.93 11.96
CA LEU A 167 -0.31 -8.59 11.87
C LEU A 167 -0.37 -9.75 10.86
N LEU A 168 0.39 -9.65 9.77
CA LEU A 168 0.46 -10.68 8.73
C LEU A 168 1.51 -11.75 9.00
N THR A 169 2.60 -11.40 9.68
CA THR A 169 3.76 -12.30 9.85
C THR A 169 4.06 -12.60 11.30
N PRO A 170 3.25 -13.44 11.99
CA PRO A 170 3.46 -13.74 13.42
C PRO A 170 4.65 -14.65 13.71
N ILE A 171 5.47 -14.99 12.71
CA ILE A 171 6.54 -15.97 12.81
C ILE A 171 7.87 -15.27 13.07
N ILE A 172 8.72 -15.87 13.92
CA ILE A 172 10.07 -15.39 14.25
C ILE A 172 10.90 -15.18 12.97
N GLY A 173 11.61 -14.06 12.90
CA GLY A 173 12.49 -13.65 11.79
C GLY A 173 12.24 -12.20 11.41
N HIS A 174 13.27 -11.55 10.91
CA HIS A 174 13.17 -10.19 10.41
C HIS A 174 12.39 -10.20 9.08
N LYS A 175 11.32 -9.43 9.00
CA LYS A 175 10.53 -9.16 7.80
C LYS A 175 10.64 -7.69 7.47
N GLY A 176 10.91 -7.36 6.21
CA GLY A 176 11.09 -5.98 5.83
C GLY A 176 10.68 -5.69 4.40
N HIS A 177 10.69 -4.41 4.06
CA HIS A 177 10.43 -3.90 2.73
C HIS A 177 9.19 -4.52 2.07
N PRO A 178 8.02 -4.46 2.74
CA PRO A 178 6.81 -4.99 2.14
C PRO A 178 6.41 -4.18 0.91
N ASP A 179 5.76 -4.87 -0.01
CA ASP A 179 5.11 -4.27 -1.17
C ASP A 179 3.72 -4.88 -1.32
N VAL A 180 2.77 -4.12 -1.84
CA VAL A 180 1.39 -4.54 -2.07
C VAL A 180 0.96 -4.19 -3.47
N VAL A 181 0.24 -5.11 -4.10
CA VAL A 181 -0.38 -4.89 -5.41
C VAL A 181 -1.79 -5.48 -5.38
N VAL A 182 -2.75 -4.77 -5.94
CA VAL A 182 -4.11 -5.25 -6.19
C VAL A 182 -4.25 -5.52 -7.68
N ASP A 183 -4.65 -6.74 -8.03
CA ASP A 183 -4.84 -7.08 -9.43
C ASP A 183 -6.23 -6.68 -9.97
N ALA A 184 -6.45 -6.87 -11.26
CA ALA A 184 -7.70 -6.50 -11.94
C ALA A 184 -8.94 -7.26 -11.45
N ASN A 185 -8.78 -8.24 -10.57
CA ASN A 185 -9.88 -9.00 -9.95
C ASN A 185 -10.02 -8.67 -8.45
N ASP A 186 -9.39 -7.60 -7.99
CA ASP A 186 -9.33 -7.15 -6.60
C ASP A 186 -8.63 -8.15 -5.65
N TYR A 187 -7.72 -8.99 -6.17
CA TYR A 187 -6.86 -9.80 -5.30
C TYR A 187 -5.69 -8.98 -4.79
N VAL A 188 -5.57 -8.93 -3.47
CA VAL A 188 -4.45 -8.25 -2.80
C VAL A 188 -3.28 -9.22 -2.69
N GLN A 189 -2.16 -8.86 -3.29
CA GLN A 189 -0.92 -9.62 -3.27
C GLN A 189 0.12 -8.82 -2.47
N ILE A 190 0.72 -9.45 -1.47
CA ILE A 190 1.70 -8.82 -0.59
C ILE A 190 3.00 -9.61 -0.63
N ALA A 191 4.11 -8.93 -0.86
CA ALA A 191 5.45 -9.49 -0.86
C ALA A 191 6.33 -8.77 0.18
N TRP A 192 7.32 -9.45 0.74
CA TRP A 192 8.32 -8.86 1.64
C TRP A 192 9.61 -9.66 1.61
N ASP A 193 10.70 -9.08 2.09
CA ASP A 193 11.94 -9.80 2.32
C ASP A 193 11.95 -10.47 3.71
N ASP A 194 12.66 -11.61 3.81
CA ASP A 194 12.78 -12.37 5.05
C ASP A 194 14.21 -12.86 5.22
N THR A 195 14.83 -12.53 6.35
CA THR A 195 16.24 -12.89 6.62
C THR A 195 16.47 -14.34 6.99
N ARG A 196 15.42 -15.19 7.02
CA ARG A 196 15.54 -16.63 7.34
C ARG A 196 16.26 -17.46 6.27
N GLY A 197 17.11 -16.85 5.47
CA GLY A 197 18.07 -17.48 4.56
C GLY A 197 17.47 -18.46 3.54
N GLY A 198 17.31 -18.06 2.29
CA GLY A 198 16.87 -18.92 1.18
C GLY A 198 15.42 -19.38 1.25
N LYS A 199 14.57 -18.73 2.03
CA LYS A 199 13.15 -19.03 2.17
C LYS A 199 12.33 -17.90 1.57
N VAL A 200 11.33 -18.25 0.78
CA VAL A 200 10.30 -17.32 0.27
C VAL A 200 9.00 -17.63 1.00
N GLU A 201 8.38 -16.62 1.57
CA GLU A 201 7.04 -16.73 2.13
C GLU A 201 6.08 -15.96 1.21
N LEU A 202 5.15 -16.68 0.62
CA LEU A 202 4.11 -16.13 -0.23
C LEU A 202 2.82 -16.06 0.59
N ASN A 203 2.30 -14.87 0.80
CA ASN A 203 1.04 -14.68 1.48
C ASN A 203 0.02 -14.11 0.51
N PHE A 204 -1.12 -14.78 0.42
CA PHE A 204 -2.27 -14.34 -0.35
C PHE A 204 -3.37 -13.95 0.62
N ILE A 205 -3.81 -12.70 0.52
CA ILE A 205 -5.01 -12.25 1.20
C ILE A 205 -6.14 -12.28 0.17
N VAL A 206 -7.15 -13.08 0.44
CA VAL A 206 -8.23 -13.32 -0.51
C VAL A 206 -9.55 -12.90 0.16
N ASP A 207 -10.36 -12.14 -0.56
CA ASP A 207 -11.75 -11.92 -0.16
C ASP A 207 -12.47 -13.28 -0.16
N THR A 208 -13.02 -13.68 0.98
CA THR A 208 -13.80 -14.90 1.16
C THR A 208 -15.32 -14.64 1.16
N SER A 209 -15.76 -13.49 0.64
CA SER A 209 -17.20 -13.26 0.43
C SER A 209 -17.79 -14.35 -0.46
N GLY A 210 -19.07 -14.66 -0.29
CA GLY A 210 -19.72 -15.83 -0.94
C GLY A 210 -19.70 -15.82 -2.47
N SER A 211 -19.33 -14.71 -3.11
CA SER A 211 -19.11 -14.61 -4.55
C SER A 211 -17.82 -15.29 -5.04
N MET A 212 -16.84 -15.53 -4.14
CA MET A 212 -15.50 -16.02 -4.46
C MET A 212 -15.37 -17.55 -4.49
N TYR A 213 -16.43 -18.29 -4.30
CA TYR A 213 -16.37 -19.77 -4.26
C TYR A 213 -15.87 -20.41 -5.56
N SER A 214 -16.10 -19.76 -6.70
CA SER A 214 -15.67 -20.25 -8.01
C SER A 214 -14.18 -20.00 -8.30
N GLU A 215 -13.57 -19.02 -7.68
CA GLU A 215 -12.20 -18.55 -7.96
C GLU A 215 -11.14 -19.30 -7.15
N TRP A 216 -11.51 -20.03 -6.10
CA TRP A 216 -10.56 -20.80 -5.28
C TRP A 216 -9.71 -21.78 -6.08
N ALA A 217 -10.29 -22.39 -7.11
CA ALA A 217 -9.56 -23.32 -7.97
C ALA A 217 -8.46 -22.60 -8.77
N ASP A 218 -8.73 -21.38 -9.22
CA ASP A 218 -7.77 -20.59 -9.99
C ASP A 218 -6.66 -20.04 -9.08
N ILE A 219 -6.96 -19.65 -7.83
CA ILE A 219 -5.94 -19.28 -6.83
C ILE A 219 -5.00 -20.46 -6.56
N CYS A 220 -5.55 -21.65 -6.32
CA CYS A 220 -4.73 -22.87 -6.16
C CYS A 220 -3.87 -23.12 -7.40
N THR A 221 -4.38 -22.85 -8.59
CA THR A 221 -3.64 -23.00 -9.85
C THR A 221 -2.48 -22.01 -9.93
N VAL A 222 -2.65 -20.77 -9.49
CA VAL A 222 -1.55 -19.79 -9.43
C VAL A 222 -0.47 -20.23 -8.44
N VAL A 223 -0.86 -20.71 -7.27
CA VAL A 223 0.11 -21.12 -6.24
C VAL A 223 0.82 -22.43 -6.59
N TYR A 224 0.08 -23.46 -6.92
CA TYR A 224 0.58 -24.83 -7.04
C TYR A 224 0.77 -25.30 -8.48
N GLY A 225 0.24 -24.59 -9.44
CA GLY A 225 0.20 -24.98 -10.84
C GLY A 225 -1.00 -25.86 -11.18
N GLY A 226 -1.30 -25.96 -12.46
CA GLY A 226 -2.42 -26.72 -12.98
C GLY A 226 -3.09 -26.04 -14.17
N ASN A 227 -4.35 -26.37 -14.39
CA ASN A 227 -5.16 -25.76 -15.44
C ASN A 227 -6.18 -24.81 -14.82
N PHE A 228 -6.30 -23.60 -15.37
CA PHE A 228 -7.36 -22.68 -15.02
C PHE A 228 -8.74 -23.17 -15.47
N ALA A 229 -9.78 -22.81 -14.77
CA ALA A 229 -11.17 -23.11 -15.17
C ALA A 229 -11.50 -22.49 -16.54
N SER A 230 -10.94 -21.34 -16.88
CA SER A 230 -11.03 -20.68 -18.19
C SER A 230 -10.22 -21.35 -19.30
N GLY A 231 -9.41 -22.37 -18.97
CA GLY A 231 -8.47 -23.04 -19.88
C GLY A 231 -7.08 -22.43 -19.85
N GLY A 232 -6.08 -23.26 -20.09
CA GLY A 232 -4.66 -22.91 -20.01
C GLY A 232 -3.97 -23.56 -18.82
N TYR A 233 -2.67 -23.81 -18.95
CA TYR A 233 -1.84 -24.40 -17.90
C TYR A 233 -0.86 -23.36 -17.36
N PHE A 234 -0.69 -23.34 -16.06
CA PHE A 234 0.31 -22.54 -15.35
C PHE A 234 1.16 -23.46 -14.46
N GLN A 235 2.47 -23.21 -14.42
CA GLN A 235 3.39 -24.04 -13.64
C GLN A 235 3.20 -23.87 -12.12
N GLY A 236 2.69 -22.73 -11.71
CA GLY A 236 2.56 -22.35 -10.30
C GLY A 236 3.80 -21.64 -9.75
N ILE A 237 3.58 -20.65 -8.91
CA ILE A 237 4.66 -19.86 -8.32
C ILE A 237 5.52 -20.73 -7.40
N LYS A 238 4.90 -21.55 -6.54
CA LYS A 238 5.62 -22.44 -5.61
C LYS A 238 6.55 -23.41 -6.31
N PRO A 239 6.11 -24.23 -7.31
CA PRO A 239 7.00 -25.11 -8.06
C PRO A 239 8.13 -24.39 -8.79
N MET A 240 7.88 -23.17 -9.31
CA MET A 240 8.93 -22.38 -9.95
C MET A 240 10.04 -21.99 -8.97
N LEU A 241 9.67 -21.54 -7.76
CA LEU A 241 10.62 -21.17 -6.72
C LEU A 241 11.36 -22.39 -6.16
N GLU A 242 10.67 -23.52 -5.94
CA GLU A 242 11.28 -24.78 -5.50
C GLU A 242 12.29 -25.31 -6.55
N THR A 243 12.02 -25.13 -7.87
CA THR A 243 12.96 -25.46 -8.94
C THR A 243 14.21 -24.57 -8.86
N ALA A 244 14.08 -23.34 -8.36
CA ALA A 244 15.21 -22.45 -8.11
C ALA A 244 15.92 -22.74 -6.75
N ASN A 245 15.66 -23.88 -6.15
CA ASN A 245 16.23 -24.34 -4.86
C ASN A 245 15.89 -23.41 -3.69
N MET A 246 14.70 -22.82 -3.72
CA MET A 246 14.16 -21.99 -2.63
C MET A 246 13.16 -22.81 -1.82
N THR A 247 13.17 -22.64 -0.49
CA THR A 247 12.12 -23.20 0.35
C THR A 247 10.96 -22.22 0.41
N VAL A 248 9.79 -22.66 -0.04
CA VAL A 248 8.59 -21.82 -0.12
C VAL A 248 7.64 -22.14 1.02
N TYR A 249 7.25 -21.13 1.78
CA TYR A 249 6.14 -21.17 2.72
C TYR A 249 5.02 -20.32 2.13
N GLU A 250 3.82 -20.87 2.09
CA GLU A 250 2.64 -20.12 1.68
C GLU A 250 1.63 -20.05 2.83
N THR A 251 0.97 -18.91 2.93
CA THR A 251 -0.18 -18.72 3.83
C THR A 251 -1.26 -17.96 3.06
N ILE A 252 -2.47 -18.48 3.08
CA ILE A 252 -3.63 -17.85 2.46
C ILE A 252 -4.53 -17.33 3.58
N TYR A 253 -4.75 -16.03 3.61
CA TYR A 253 -5.64 -15.37 4.56
C TYR A 253 -6.99 -15.07 3.88
N GLY A 254 -8.07 -15.56 4.45
CA GLY A 254 -9.41 -15.18 4.03
C GLY A 254 -9.87 -13.91 4.74
N LEU A 255 -10.28 -12.91 3.98
CA LEU A 255 -10.95 -11.72 4.49
C LEU A 255 -12.47 -11.91 4.37
N GLY A 256 -13.11 -12.39 5.42
CA GLY A 256 -14.57 -12.57 5.43
C GLY A 256 -15.09 -13.07 6.79
N ASN A 257 -16.37 -12.80 7.05
CA ASN A 257 -17.00 -13.04 8.36
C ASN A 257 -17.25 -14.51 8.72
N THR A 258 -16.90 -15.46 7.86
CA THR A 258 -17.01 -16.91 8.19
C THR A 258 -15.98 -17.70 7.39
N LEU A 259 -14.95 -18.15 8.07
CA LEU A 259 -14.22 -19.33 7.60
C LEU A 259 -15.20 -20.53 7.73
N PRO A 260 -15.28 -21.42 6.75
CA PRO A 260 -16.03 -22.66 6.88
C PRO A 260 -15.41 -23.59 7.92
#